data_2596b7f4071b03dd86cdda7f30324bc0
#
_entry.id   2596b7f4071b03dd86cdda7f30324bc0
#
_cell.length_a   1.000
_cell.length_b   1.000
_cell.length_c   1.000
_cell.angle_alpha   90.00
_cell.angle_beta   90.00
_cell.angle_gamma   90.00
#
_symmetry.space_group_name_H-M   'P 1'
#
loop_
_entity.id
_entity.type
_entity.pdbx_description
1 polymer ?
#
loop_
_entity_poly.entity_id
_entity_poly.type
_entity_poly.pdbx_seq_one_letter_code
_entity_poly.pdbx_strand_id
1 'polypeptide(L)'
;GDCGVPPDWAASEQRPGVARLDDLSARSVQRIAQHIRAFKQPGDRVLVSLHWGGNWGFAVAPEQQRFAHGLIDEAGVDLVHGHSSHHIKGLEVYRQRLIIYGCGDLLTDYEGIDGHAAYRGELGLLYFADLAYDGRLAALELVPTRQRQLSIHRAKGADRQWLQDTLQRESAQFSCTVRPTSEGSFALVWPASR
;
A
#
# COMPACT_ATOMS: atom_id res chain seq x y z
N GLY A 1 -13.02 1.32 -12.18
CA GLY A 1 -12.03 2.12 -12.84
C GLY A 1 -10.99 1.24 -13.49
N ASP A 2 -10.46 1.68 -14.59
CA ASP A 2 -9.43 0.97 -15.33
C ASP A 2 -8.13 1.01 -14.52
N CYS A 3 -7.66 -0.14 -14.03
CA CYS A 3 -6.38 -0.25 -13.30
C CYS A 3 -5.20 -0.48 -14.25
N GLY A 4 -5.38 -0.33 -15.56
CA GLY A 4 -4.32 -0.49 -16.55
C GLY A 4 -3.87 -1.95 -16.81
N VAL A 5 -4.52 -2.95 -16.21
CA VAL A 5 -4.19 -4.37 -16.44
C VAL A 5 -5.13 -4.96 -17.50
N PRO A 6 -4.66 -5.21 -18.73
CA PRO A 6 -5.49 -5.77 -19.79
C PRO A 6 -6.02 -7.17 -19.43
N PRO A 7 -7.26 -7.52 -19.86
CA PRO A 7 -7.85 -8.83 -19.59
C PRO A 7 -7.04 -10.01 -20.11
N ASP A 8 -6.33 -9.83 -21.22
CA ASP A 8 -5.50 -10.85 -21.85
C ASP A 8 -4.18 -11.14 -21.10
N TRP A 9 -3.84 -10.34 -20.07
CA TRP A 9 -2.72 -10.62 -19.18
C TRP A 9 -3.08 -11.63 -18.08
N ALA A 10 -4.36 -11.97 -17.93
CA ALA A 10 -4.79 -12.93 -16.91
C ALA A 10 -4.16 -14.31 -17.12
N ALA A 11 -3.70 -14.94 -16.05
CA ALA A 11 -3.28 -16.33 -16.03
C ALA A 11 -4.46 -17.26 -16.30
N SER A 12 -4.21 -18.40 -16.95
CA SER A 12 -5.14 -19.50 -17.15
C SER A 12 -4.43 -20.82 -16.87
N GLU A 13 -5.16 -21.95 -16.95
CA GLU A 13 -4.54 -23.27 -16.83
C GLU A 13 -3.47 -23.56 -17.90
N GLN A 14 -3.60 -22.92 -19.09
CA GLN A 14 -2.71 -23.15 -20.22
C GLN A 14 -1.70 -22.01 -20.45
N ARG A 15 -1.81 -20.91 -19.71
CA ARG A 15 -0.98 -19.73 -19.95
C ARG A 15 -0.58 -19.05 -18.64
N PRO A 16 0.73 -18.80 -18.41
CA PRO A 16 1.17 -17.95 -17.31
C PRO A 16 0.68 -16.51 -17.50
N GLY A 17 0.50 -15.78 -16.41
CA GLY A 17 0.02 -14.41 -16.41
C GLY A 17 -0.15 -13.86 -15.01
N VAL A 18 -0.90 -12.78 -14.87
CA VAL A 18 -1.20 -12.15 -13.58
C VAL A 18 -2.46 -12.77 -12.96
N ALA A 19 -2.51 -12.85 -11.62
CA ALA A 19 -3.69 -13.26 -10.87
C ALA A 19 -4.72 -12.10 -10.89
N ARG A 20 -5.47 -12.00 -11.99
CA ARG A 20 -6.41 -10.91 -12.21
C ARG A 20 -7.66 -11.06 -11.34
N LEU A 21 -8.06 -9.96 -10.70
CA LEU A 21 -9.35 -9.83 -10.03
C LEU A 21 -10.38 -9.21 -10.98
N ASP A 22 -11.59 -9.74 -10.99
CA ASP A 22 -12.68 -9.19 -11.81
C ASP A 22 -13.28 -7.94 -11.16
N ASP A 23 -13.34 -7.94 -9.83
CA ASP A 23 -13.89 -6.86 -9.02
C ASP A 23 -13.33 -6.89 -7.57
N LEU A 24 -13.73 -5.91 -6.76
CA LEU A 24 -13.42 -5.81 -5.33
C LEU A 24 -14.62 -6.27 -4.46
N SER A 25 -15.36 -7.29 -4.89
CA SER A 25 -16.52 -7.83 -4.18
C SER A 25 -16.15 -8.80 -3.05
N ALA A 26 -17.12 -9.08 -2.18
CA ALA A 26 -16.99 -10.12 -1.16
C ALA A 26 -16.71 -11.52 -1.77
N ARG A 27 -17.21 -11.79 -2.98
CA ARG A 27 -16.92 -13.03 -3.71
C ARG A 27 -15.43 -13.14 -4.06
N SER A 28 -14.83 -12.05 -4.48
CA SER A 28 -13.39 -11.98 -4.75
C SER A 28 -12.56 -12.19 -3.46
N VAL A 29 -13.01 -11.62 -2.33
CA VAL A 29 -12.41 -11.87 -1.01
C VAL A 29 -12.47 -13.37 -0.67
N GLN A 30 -13.63 -14.00 -0.82
CA GLN A 30 -13.80 -15.43 -0.53
C GLN A 30 -12.90 -16.32 -1.40
N ARG A 31 -12.76 -15.99 -2.69
CA ARG A 31 -11.85 -16.71 -3.61
C ARG A 31 -10.40 -16.63 -3.13
N ILE A 32 -9.94 -15.43 -2.75
CA ILE A 32 -8.59 -15.22 -2.21
C ILE A 32 -8.44 -15.98 -0.88
N ALA A 33 -9.44 -15.92 0.00
CA ALA A 33 -9.42 -16.62 1.28
C ALA A 33 -9.31 -18.15 1.10
N GLN A 34 -10.02 -18.72 0.11
CA GLN A 34 -9.90 -20.14 -0.23
C GLN A 34 -8.49 -20.48 -0.70
N HIS A 35 -7.91 -19.64 -1.58
CA HIS A 35 -6.56 -19.84 -2.07
C HIS A 35 -5.53 -19.76 -0.93
N ILE A 36 -5.60 -18.75 -0.07
CA ILE A 36 -4.71 -18.61 1.09
C ILE A 36 -4.81 -19.85 1.99
N ARG A 37 -6.03 -20.28 2.34
CA ARG A 37 -6.25 -21.45 3.21
C ARG A 37 -5.67 -22.74 2.64
N ALA A 38 -5.60 -22.88 1.33
CA ALA A 38 -5.04 -24.07 0.69
C ALA A 38 -3.51 -24.20 0.87
N PHE A 39 -2.81 -23.09 1.09
CA PHE A 39 -1.34 -23.06 1.13
C PHE A 39 -0.75 -22.60 2.47
N LYS A 40 -1.49 -21.79 3.26
CA LYS A 40 -1.00 -21.21 4.52
C LYS A 40 -0.72 -22.31 5.55
N GLN A 41 0.49 -22.28 6.11
CA GLN A 41 0.92 -23.16 7.20
C GLN A 41 0.88 -22.39 8.56
N PRO A 42 0.81 -23.11 9.69
CA PRO A 42 0.96 -22.49 11.00
C PRO A 42 2.27 -21.70 11.10
N GLY A 43 2.17 -20.43 11.49
CA GLY A 43 3.31 -19.54 11.59
C GLY A 43 3.55 -18.63 10.36
N ASP A 44 2.92 -18.91 9.21
CA ASP A 44 3.05 -18.07 8.03
C ASP A 44 2.41 -16.70 8.23
N ARG A 45 3.05 -15.68 7.63
CA ARG A 45 2.48 -14.35 7.47
C ARG A 45 2.01 -14.17 6.04
N VAL A 46 0.82 -13.61 5.89
CA VAL A 46 0.21 -13.38 4.58
C VAL A 46 0.25 -11.92 4.23
N LEU A 47 1.03 -11.58 3.21
CA LEU A 47 1.02 -10.29 2.56
C LEU A 47 0.30 -10.41 1.23
N VAL A 48 -0.70 -9.57 1.00
CA VAL A 48 -1.39 -9.47 -0.28
C VAL A 48 -0.99 -8.18 -0.97
N SER A 49 -0.39 -8.29 -2.15
CA SER A 49 0.00 -7.16 -2.99
C SER A 49 -1.02 -6.97 -4.10
N LEU A 50 -1.59 -5.76 -4.21
CA LEU A 50 -2.70 -5.45 -5.10
C LEU A 50 -2.35 -4.29 -6.02
N HIS A 51 -2.42 -4.53 -7.33
CA HIS A 51 -2.48 -3.48 -8.33
C HIS A 51 -3.94 -3.04 -8.49
N TRP A 52 -4.32 -1.91 -7.90
CA TRP A 52 -5.71 -1.47 -7.82
C TRP A 52 -5.90 0.05 -7.86
N GLY A 53 -7.07 0.47 -8.29
CA GLY A 53 -7.42 1.90 -8.36
C GLY A 53 -6.74 2.62 -9.51
N GLY A 54 -6.87 3.94 -9.51
CA GLY A 54 -6.28 4.80 -10.54
C GLY A 54 -4.85 5.21 -10.22
N ASN A 55 -4.12 5.62 -11.24
CA ASN A 55 -2.73 6.08 -11.15
C ASN A 55 -2.60 7.38 -10.33
N TRP A 56 -3.64 8.20 -10.29
CA TRP A 56 -3.64 9.53 -9.69
C TRP A 56 -4.87 9.74 -8.79
N GLY A 57 -4.71 10.58 -7.77
CA GLY A 57 -5.76 10.91 -6.82
C GLY A 57 -5.50 10.33 -5.43
N PHE A 58 -5.60 11.16 -4.38
CA PHE A 58 -5.35 10.76 -3.00
C PHE A 58 -6.50 9.96 -2.39
N ALA A 59 -7.73 10.14 -2.88
CA ALA A 59 -8.90 9.49 -2.32
C ALA A 59 -8.78 7.96 -2.36
N VAL A 60 -9.20 7.33 -1.28
CA VAL A 60 -9.37 5.88 -1.19
C VAL A 60 -10.86 5.59 -1.41
N ALA A 61 -11.17 4.80 -2.45
CA ALA A 61 -12.54 4.45 -2.75
C ALA A 61 -13.12 3.54 -1.64
N PRO A 62 -14.40 3.73 -1.25
CA PRO A 62 -15.02 2.90 -0.22
C PRO A 62 -14.98 1.39 -0.52
N GLU A 63 -15.01 1.00 -1.80
CA GLU A 63 -14.86 -0.39 -2.20
C GLU A 63 -13.45 -0.93 -1.94
N GLN A 64 -12.39 -0.13 -2.15
CA GLN A 64 -11.02 -0.54 -1.80
C GLN A 64 -10.88 -0.78 -0.30
N GLN A 65 -11.46 0.12 0.52
CA GLN A 65 -11.43 -0.03 1.97
C GLN A 65 -12.18 -1.28 2.41
N ARG A 66 -13.42 -1.47 1.95
CA ARG A 66 -14.19 -2.70 2.28
C ARG A 66 -13.49 -3.97 1.85
N PHE A 67 -12.85 -3.95 0.68
CA PHE A 67 -12.11 -5.11 0.18
C PHE A 67 -10.89 -5.43 1.04
N ALA A 68 -10.09 -4.41 1.39
CA ALA A 68 -8.94 -4.58 2.29
C ALA A 68 -9.35 -5.12 3.67
N HIS A 69 -10.44 -4.57 4.24
CA HIS A 69 -11.00 -5.07 5.51
C HIS A 69 -11.45 -6.53 5.37
N GLY A 70 -12.14 -6.90 4.29
CA GLY A 70 -12.54 -8.28 4.02
C GLY A 70 -11.36 -9.24 3.89
N LEU A 71 -10.27 -8.83 3.26
CA LEU A 71 -9.05 -9.64 3.20
C LEU A 71 -8.47 -9.92 4.59
N ILE A 72 -8.50 -8.94 5.49
CA ILE A 72 -8.04 -9.11 6.87
C ILE A 72 -9.00 -10.00 7.65
N ASP A 73 -10.32 -9.72 7.58
CA ASP A 73 -11.35 -10.39 8.39
C ASP A 73 -11.62 -11.83 7.98
N GLU A 74 -11.66 -12.09 6.67
CA GLU A 74 -12.13 -13.39 6.13
C GLU A 74 -10.97 -14.24 5.59
N ALA A 75 -9.94 -13.62 5.03
CA ALA A 75 -8.81 -14.33 4.44
C ALA A 75 -7.60 -14.46 5.39
N GLY A 76 -7.61 -13.75 6.54
CA GLY A 76 -6.51 -13.79 7.52
C GLY A 76 -5.22 -13.18 6.99
N VAL A 77 -5.35 -12.10 6.22
CA VAL A 77 -4.22 -11.32 5.68
C VAL A 77 -3.62 -10.47 6.80
N ASP A 78 -2.29 -10.48 6.90
CA ASP A 78 -1.54 -9.74 7.93
C ASP A 78 -1.11 -8.35 7.44
N LEU A 79 -0.95 -8.16 6.11
CA LEU A 79 -0.59 -6.88 5.51
C LEU A 79 -1.17 -6.77 4.09
N VAL A 80 -1.83 -5.64 3.79
CA VAL A 80 -2.28 -5.30 2.44
C VAL A 80 -1.35 -4.23 1.86
N HIS A 81 -0.69 -4.56 0.74
CA HIS A 81 0.19 -3.68 0.00
C HIS A 81 -0.47 -3.28 -1.31
N GLY A 82 -1.01 -2.05 -1.36
CA GLY A 82 -1.62 -1.49 -2.55
C GLY A 82 -0.61 -0.71 -3.39
N HIS A 83 -0.70 -0.88 -4.70
CA HIS A 83 0.04 -0.12 -5.68
C HIS A 83 -0.82 0.14 -6.94
N SER A 84 -0.33 0.82 -7.92
CA SER A 84 -0.90 1.41 -9.14
C SER A 84 -0.73 2.93 -9.12
N SER A 85 -0.99 3.61 -7.99
CA SER A 85 -0.76 5.05 -7.88
C SER A 85 0.74 5.36 -7.96
N HIS A 86 1.10 6.31 -8.83
CA HIS A 86 2.46 6.83 -8.97
C HIS A 86 2.82 7.86 -7.88
N HIS A 87 2.13 7.84 -6.76
CA HIS A 87 2.33 8.68 -5.59
C HIS A 87 1.84 7.97 -4.34
N ILE A 88 2.32 8.41 -3.17
CA ILE A 88 1.89 7.88 -1.88
C ILE A 88 0.42 8.19 -1.62
N LYS A 89 -0.29 7.27 -0.95
CA LYS A 89 -1.65 7.44 -0.44
C LYS A 89 -1.68 7.23 1.08
N GLY A 90 -2.86 7.36 1.66
CA GLY A 90 -3.06 7.15 3.10
C GLY A 90 -2.74 5.73 3.57
N LEU A 91 -2.41 5.63 4.85
CA LEU A 91 -2.14 4.39 5.57
C LEU A 91 -3.24 4.16 6.60
N GLU A 92 -3.67 2.92 6.72
CA GLU A 92 -4.63 2.49 7.74
C GLU A 92 -4.06 1.34 8.56
N VAL A 93 -4.37 1.33 9.86
CA VAL A 93 -4.17 0.15 10.70
C VAL A 93 -5.54 -0.35 11.16
N TYR A 94 -6.04 -1.36 10.46
CA TYR A 94 -7.32 -1.98 10.71
C TYR A 94 -7.13 -3.29 11.48
N ARG A 95 -7.76 -3.44 12.66
CA ARG A 95 -7.59 -4.62 13.53
C ARG A 95 -6.12 -5.00 13.75
N GLN A 96 -5.27 -4.02 13.96
CA GLN A 96 -3.82 -4.17 14.11
C GLN A 96 -3.11 -4.72 12.86
N ARG A 97 -3.68 -4.62 11.68
CA ARG A 97 -3.08 -5.00 10.40
C ARG A 97 -2.85 -3.77 9.54
N LEU A 98 -1.69 -3.69 8.91
CA LEU A 98 -1.34 -2.56 8.04
C LEU A 98 -2.03 -2.69 6.68
N ILE A 99 -2.61 -1.58 6.23
CA ILE A 99 -3.09 -1.37 4.87
C ILE A 99 -2.35 -0.17 4.28
N ILE A 100 -1.62 -0.40 3.22
CA ILE A 100 -0.99 0.62 2.36
C ILE A 100 -1.89 0.75 1.14
N TYR A 101 -2.65 1.85 1.01
CA TYR A 101 -3.59 2.01 -0.12
C TYR A 101 -2.90 2.36 -1.44
N GLY A 102 -1.72 2.95 -1.38
CA GLY A 102 -0.86 3.23 -2.53
C GLY A 102 0.54 3.54 -2.05
N CYS A 103 1.49 2.68 -2.40
CA CYS A 103 2.87 2.82 -1.94
C CYS A 103 3.66 3.92 -2.68
N GLY A 104 3.16 4.39 -3.83
CA GLY A 104 3.92 5.25 -4.74
C GLY A 104 4.99 4.49 -5.51
N ASP A 105 5.73 5.20 -6.33
CA ASP A 105 6.90 4.67 -7.03
C ASP A 105 8.12 4.68 -6.10
N LEU A 106 9.00 3.70 -6.24
CA LEU A 106 10.28 3.67 -5.54
C LEU A 106 11.43 3.96 -6.48
N LEU A 107 11.60 3.12 -7.47
CA LEU A 107 12.60 3.25 -8.53
C LEU A 107 11.96 2.85 -9.86
N THR A 108 11.97 3.77 -10.80
CA THR A 108 11.46 3.57 -12.15
C THR A 108 12.58 3.82 -13.16
N ASP A 109 12.41 3.34 -14.38
CA ASP A 109 13.31 3.60 -15.51
C ASP A 109 12.97 4.91 -16.25
N TYR A 110 12.07 5.72 -15.69
CA TYR A 110 11.72 7.07 -16.11
C TYR A 110 11.74 8.03 -14.92
N GLU A 111 11.85 9.34 -15.15
CA GLU A 111 11.88 10.36 -14.09
C GLU A 111 10.60 11.20 -14.10
N GLY A 112 9.56 10.64 -13.50
CA GLY A 112 8.28 11.31 -13.38
C GLY A 112 7.38 11.12 -14.61
N ILE A 113 6.14 11.52 -14.44
CA ILE A 113 5.12 11.51 -15.49
C ILE A 113 4.58 12.94 -15.60
N ASP A 114 4.69 13.53 -16.77
CA ASP A 114 4.26 14.90 -17.02
C ASP A 114 2.76 15.10 -16.78
N GLY A 115 2.39 16.33 -16.43
CA GLY A 115 0.99 16.72 -16.19
C GLY A 115 0.46 16.44 -14.78
N HIS A 116 1.25 15.83 -13.90
CA HIS A 116 0.81 15.40 -12.57
C HIS A 116 1.67 15.94 -11.41
N ALA A 117 2.27 17.13 -11.59
CA ALA A 117 3.21 17.74 -10.63
C ALA A 117 2.67 17.89 -9.20
N ALA A 118 1.34 18.03 -9.03
CA ALA A 118 0.72 18.12 -7.70
C ALA A 118 0.88 16.86 -6.85
N TYR A 119 1.12 15.72 -7.46
CA TYR A 119 1.28 14.44 -6.77
C TYR A 119 2.72 14.09 -6.44
N ARG A 120 3.70 14.84 -6.99
CA ARG A 120 5.12 14.65 -6.72
C ARG A 120 5.56 13.18 -6.87
N GLY A 121 5.30 12.58 -8.05
CA GLY A 121 5.61 11.16 -8.32
C GLY A 121 7.09 10.80 -8.18
N GLU A 122 7.99 11.79 -8.21
CA GLU A 122 9.41 11.61 -7.91
C GLU A 122 9.71 11.40 -6.41
N LEU A 123 8.72 11.60 -5.54
CA LEU A 123 8.83 11.40 -4.10
C LEU A 123 8.14 10.09 -3.69
N GLY A 124 8.82 9.28 -2.88
CA GLY A 124 8.33 8.00 -2.41
C GLY A 124 8.72 7.69 -0.98
N LEU A 125 8.42 6.48 -0.57
CA LEU A 125 8.73 5.96 0.76
C LEU A 125 9.28 4.55 0.67
N LEU A 126 10.27 4.22 1.52
CA LEU A 126 10.54 2.84 1.90
C LEU A 126 9.75 2.54 3.18
N TYR A 127 9.07 1.41 3.18
CA TYR A 127 8.20 0.96 4.28
C TYR A 127 8.88 -0.18 5.03
N PHE A 128 9.22 0.02 6.29
CA PHE A 128 9.76 -1.00 7.18
C PHE A 128 8.70 -1.36 8.21
N ALA A 129 7.98 -2.45 7.95
CA ALA A 129 6.90 -2.92 8.81
C ALA A 129 7.38 -4.07 9.69
N ASP A 130 7.39 -3.85 11.00
CA ASP A 130 7.64 -4.90 11.97
C ASP A 130 6.32 -5.60 12.32
N LEU A 131 6.25 -6.89 12.05
CA LEU A 131 5.09 -7.71 12.39
C LEU A 131 5.40 -8.58 13.60
N ALA A 132 4.52 -8.54 14.59
CA ALA A 132 4.56 -9.47 15.72
C ALA A 132 4.30 -10.91 15.27
N TYR A 133 4.60 -11.89 16.15
CA TYR A 133 4.40 -13.31 15.85
C TYR A 133 2.96 -13.68 15.50
N ASP A 134 1.97 -12.93 15.92
CA ASP A 134 0.57 -13.12 15.57
C ASP A 134 0.12 -12.30 14.35
N GLY A 135 1.07 -11.69 13.63
CA GLY A 135 0.85 -10.88 12.43
C GLY A 135 0.36 -9.45 12.69
N ARG A 136 0.21 -9.02 13.95
CA ARG A 136 -0.10 -7.63 14.27
C ARG A 136 1.05 -6.72 13.90
N LEU A 137 0.74 -5.53 13.42
CA LEU A 137 1.73 -4.49 13.22
C LEU A 137 2.28 -4.04 14.57
N ALA A 138 3.58 -4.20 14.79
CA ALA A 138 4.28 -3.75 16.00
C ALA A 138 4.86 -2.35 15.81
N ALA A 139 5.44 -2.07 14.64
CA ALA A 139 5.95 -0.75 14.27
C ALA A 139 5.90 -0.57 12.75
N LEU A 140 5.87 0.68 12.31
CA LEU A 140 6.07 1.05 10.91
C LEU A 140 6.98 2.27 10.85
N GLU A 141 8.17 2.07 10.27
CA GLU A 141 9.07 3.15 9.89
C GLU A 141 8.93 3.45 8.40
N LEU A 142 8.95 4.73 8.05
CA LEU A 142 8.79 5.26 6.69
C LEU A 142 10.01 6.12 6.37
N VAL A 143 10.84 5.67 5.45
CA VAL A 143 12.01 6.42 5.02
C VAL A 143 11.67 7.23 3.77
N PRO A 144 11.66 8.59 3.86
CA PRO A 144 11.33 9.42 2.73
C PRO A 144 12.42 9.38 1.66
N THR A 145 12.00 9.16 0.42
CA THR A 145 12.88 9.03 -0.74
C THR A 145 12.54 10.04 -1.84
N ARG A 146 13.51 10.30 -2.67
CA ARG A 146 13.38 11.04 -3.91
C ARG A 146 14.14 10.33 -5.01
N GLN A 147 13.49 10.05 -6.12
CA GLN A 147 14.13 9.61 -7.36
C GLN A 147 14.69 10.82 -8.10
N ARG A 148 15.94 10.74 -8.52
CA ARG A 148 16.61 11.74 -9.34
C ARG A 148 17.76 11.09 -10.11
N GLN A 149 17.87 11.36 -11.41
CA GLN A 149 18.91 10.82 -12.29
C GLN A 149 18.99 9.29 -12.19
N LEU A 150 17.83 8.62 -12.26
CA LEU A 150 17.67 7.16 -12.15
C LEU A 150 18.29 6.56 -10.86
N SER A 151 18.34 7.34 -9.81
CA SER A 151 18.87 6.95 -8.50
C SER A 151 17.93 7.35 -7.37
N ILE A 152 17.91 6.56 -6.30
CA ILE A 152 17.13 6.85 -5.10
C ILE A 152 18.02 7.59 -4.10
N HIS A 153 17.51 8.70 -3.59
CA HIS A 153 18.12 9.50 -2.55
C HIS A 153 17.17 9.66 -1.36
N ARG A 154 17.68 9.91 -0.16
CA ARG A 154 16.84 10.36 0.95
C ARG A 154 16.27 11.73 0.63
N ALA A 155 14.95 11.88 0.73
CA ALA A 155 14.30 13.18 0.62
C ALA A 155 14.64 14.04 1.84
N LYS A 156 14.96 15.32 1.62
CA LYS A 156 15.37 16.30 2.64
C LYS A 156 14.61 17.60 2.48
N GLY A 157 14.67 18.47 3.47
CA GLY A 157 14.09 19.82 3.41
C GLY A 157 12.62 19.84 2.99
N ALA A 158 12.28 20.61 1.99
CA ALA A 158 10.91 20.78 1.49
C ALA A 158 10.28 19.48 0.96
N ASP A 159 11.07 18.60 0.33
CA ASP A 159 10.56 17.32 -0.18
C ASP A 159 10.12 16.39 0.96
N ARG A 160 10.95 16.28 2.01
CA ARG A 160 10.61 15.53 3.21
C ARG A 160 9.37 16.10 3.91
N GLN A 161 9.29 17.41 4.02
CA GLN A 161 8.14 18.09 4.64
C GLN A 161 6.86 17.82 3.85
N TRP A 162 6.91 17.92 2.52
CA TRP A 162 5.76 17.62 1.68
C TRP A 162 5.26 16.18 1.86
N LEU A 163 6.18 15.19 1.92
CA LEU A 163 5.83 13.79 2.17
C LEU A 163 5.16 13.63 3.53
N GLN A 164 5.70 14.25 4.59
CA GLN A 164 5.13 14.22 5.93
C GLN A 164 3.71 14.79 5.96
N ASP A 165 3.52 15.98 5.41
CA ASP A 165 2.24 16.69 5.42
C ASP A 165 1.19 15.94 4.60
N THR A 166 1.57 15.44 3.44
CA THR A 166 0.70 14.64 2.58
C THR A 166 0.30 13.36 3.27
N LEU A 167 1.26 12.59 3.78
CA LEU A 167 0.97 11.31 4.45
C LEU A 167 0.12 11.51 5.71
N GLN A 168 0.40 12.55 6.50
CA GLN A 168 -0.40 12.91 7.68
C GLN A 168 -1.84 13.26 7.28
N ARG A 169 -2.03 14.08 6.27
CA ARG A 169 -3.36 14.48 5.78
C ARG A 169 -4.16 13.26 5.31
N GLU A 170 -3.53 12.42 4.50
CA GLU A 170 -4.22 11.27 3.90
C GLU A 170 -4.47 10.12 4.90
N SER A 171 -3.62 9.98 5.92
CA SER A 171 -3.78 8.93 6.93
C SER A 171 -4.69 9.33 8.10
N ALA A 172 -4.94 10.62 8.28
CA ALA A 172 -5.78 11.13 9.37
C ALA A 172 -7.23 10.62 9.31
N GLN A 173 -7.77 10.40 8.12
CA GLN A 173 -9.10 9.81 7.93
C GLN A 173 -9.23 8.39 8.51
N PHE A 174 -8.12 7.69 8.67
CA PHE A 174 -8.00 6.36 9.27
C PHE A 174 -7.50 6.41 10.72
N SER A 175 -7.55 7.59 11.36
CA SER A 175 -7.07 7.83 12.73
C SER A 175 -5.57 7.52 12.92
N CYS A 176 -4.79 7.53 11.87
CA CYS A 176 -3.35 7.36 11.91
C CYS A 176 -2.64 8.72 11.96
N THR A 177 -1.54 8.77 12.70
CA THR A 177 -0.69 9.96 12.86
C THR A 177 0.73 9.64 12.40
N VAL A 178 1.34 10.56 11.66
CA VAL A 178 2.71 10.44 11.16
C VAL A 178 3.64 11.33 11.97
N ARG A 179 4.60 10.74 12.66
CA ARG A 179 5.55 11.47 13.51
C ARG A 179 6.96 11.42 12.94
N PRO A 180 7.66 12.56 12.87
CA PRO A 180 9.07 12.56 12.49
C PRO A 180 9.93 11.88 13.56
N THR A 181 10.98 11.17 13.12
CA THR A 181 12.00 10.59 14.00
C THR A 181 13.27 11.45 14.01
N SER A 182 14.15 11.23 14.98
CA SER A 182 15.46 11.89 15.05
C SER A 182 16.37 11.54 13.88
N GLU A 183 16.13 10.40 13.21
CA GLU A 183 16.96 9.91 12.10
C GLU A 183 16.48 10.40 10.72
N GLY A 184 15.44 11.25 10.72
CA GLY A 184 14.91 11.87 9.50
C GLY A 184 13.89 11.01 8.75
N SER A 185 13.50 9.86 9.29
CA SER A 185 12.37 9.03 8.87
C SER A 185 11.06 9.49 9.54
N PHE A 186 9.98 8.73 9.32
CA PHE A 186 8.71 8.91 10.01
C PHE A 186 8.30 7.60 10.68
N ALA A 187 7.60 7.70 11.81
CA ALA A 187 6.91 6.60 12.45
C ALA A 187 5.40 6.77 12.31
N LEU A 188 4.69 5.69 12.00
CA LEU A 188 3.23 5.68 12.06
C LEU A 188 2.77 5.40 13.49
N VAL A 189 1.79 6.16 13.96
CA VAL A 189 1.13 5.98 15.26
C VAL A 189 -0.36 5.78 14.99
N TRP A 190 -0.94 4.77 15.60
CA TRP A 190 -2.36 4.42 15.46
C TRP A 190 -2.99 4.15 16.82
N PRO A 191 -4.33 4.26 16.96
CA PRO A 191 -5.01 3.94 18.21
C PRO A 191 -4.79 2.47 18.60
N ALA A 192 -4.64 2.21 19.89
CA ALA A 192 -4.79 0.85 20.38
C ALA A 192 -6.19 0.34 20.01
N SER A 193 -6.31 -0.91 19.54
CA SER A 193 -7.62 -1.51 19.26
C SER A 193 -8.52 -1.40 20.49
N ARG A 194 -9.71 -0.83 20.29
CA ARG A 194 -10.81 -0.96 21.26
C ARG A 194 -11.37 -2.37 21.21
#